data_8051b27514b8b8049f33b38945dfbfeb
#
_entry.id   8051b27514b8b8049f33b38945dfbfeb
#
_cell.length_a   1.000
_cell.length_b   1.000
_cell.length_c   1.000
_cell.angle_alpha   90.00
_cell.angle_beta   90.00
_cell.angle_gamma   90.00
#
_symmetry.space_group_name_H-M   'P 1'
#
loop_
_entity.id
_entity.type
_entity.pdbx_description
1 polymer ?
#
loop_
_entity_poly.entity_id
_entity_poly.type
_entity_poly.pdbx_seq_one_letter_code
_entity_poly.pdbx_strand_id
1 'polypeptide(L)'
;IGLTIVAFGTSAPELTVSISSALKGSADIAIGNVVGSNTFNTLMIVGCTVLFAPIAITRNTLKREIPLCILSSFALLICANDVLLDSSGENIPSITDGLLLLCFFTIFSELYFLPLQKGMEV
;
A
#
# COMPACT_ATOMS: atom_id res chain seq x y z
N ILE A 1 12.09 11.04 10.58
CA ILE A 1 11.83 10.06 11.67
C ILE A 1 10.38 10.18 12.16
N GLY A 2 9.87 11.36 12.54
CA GLY A 2 8.51 11.52 13.05
C GLY A 2 7.42 11.09 12.07
N LEU A 3 7.52 11.47 10.80
CA LEU A 3 6.56 11.11 9.76
C LEU A 3 6.49 9.59 9.52
N THR A 4 7.63 8.89 9.60
CA THR A 4 7.71 7.44 9.44
C THR A 4 7.05 6.72 10.60
N ILE A 5 7.25 7.18 11.85
CA ILE A 5 6.63 6.62 13.04
C ILE A 5 5.10 6.79 12.99
N VAL A 6 4.64 7.99 12.59
CA VAL A 6 3.20 8.26 12.42
C VAL A 6 2.60 7.38 11.33
N ALA A 7 3.24 7.27 10.17
CA ALA A 7 2.78 6.42 9.07
C ALA A 7 2.67 4.95 9.48
N PHE A 8 3.68 4.42 10.19
CA PHE A 8 3.63 3.07 10.72
C PHE A 8 2.54 2.89 11.78
N GLY A 9 2.41 3.86 12.69
CA GLY A 9 1.39 3.81 13.75
C GLY A 9 -0.05 3.87 13.22
N THR A 10 -0.29 4.62 12.15
CA THR A 10 -1.62 4.69 11.50
C THR A 10 -1.96 3.44 10.70
N SER A 11 -0.96 2.72 10.19
CA SER A 11 -1.17 1.48 9.43
C SER A 11 -1.16 0.20 10.32
N ALA A 12 -0.80 0.32 11.58
CA ALA A 12 -0.76 -0.83 12.51
C ALA A 12 -2.14 -1.48 12.75
N PRO A 13 -3.24 -0.72 12.90
CA PRO A 13 -4.58 -1.30 13.03
C PRO A 13 -4.98 -2.11 11.81
N GLU A 14 -4.73 -1.61 10.60
CA GLU A 14 -5.04 -2.30 9.34
C GLU A 14 -4.23 -3.59 9.21
N LEU A 15 -2.96 -3.56 9.59
CA LEU A 15 -2.10 -4.74 9.61
C LEU A 15 -2.66 -5.80 10.58
N THR A 16 -3.07 -5.39 11.78
CA THR A 16 -3.61 -6.29 12.79
C THR A 16 -4.93 -6.94 12.33
N VAL A 17 -5.83 -6.16 11.75
CA VAL A 17 -7.09 -6.68 11.20
C VAL A 17 -6.83 -7.64 10.05
N SER A 18 -5.93 -7.31 9.13
CA SER A 18 -5.62 -8.15 7.99
C SER A 18 -4.98 -9.48 8.40
N ILE A 19 -4.01 -9.46 9.32
CA ILE A 19 -3.39 -10.69 9.85
C ILE A 19 -4.42 -11.54 10.60
N SER A 20 -5.22 -10.92 11.47
CA SER A 20 -6.25 -11.66 12.24
C SER A 20 -7.28 -12.30 11.33
N SER A 21 -7.70 -11.62 10.28
CA SER A 21 -8.66 -12.14 9.29
C SER A 21 -8.07 -13.27 8.47
N ALA A 22 -6.82 -13.15 8.04
CA ALA A 22 -6.10 -14.19 7.30
C ALA A 22 -5.94 -15.47 8.17
N LEU A 23 -5.58 -15.33 9.43
CA LEU A 23 -5.45 -16.46 10.36
C LEU A 23 -6.79 -17.18 10.64
N LYS A 24 -7.91 -16.47 10.49
CA LYS A 24 -9.26 -17.03 10.58
C LYS A 24 -9.78 -17.62 9.26
N GLY A 25 -8.97 -17.62 8.21
CA GLY A 25 -9.37 -18.11 6.88
C GLY A 25 -10.29 -17.16 6.11
N SER A 26 -10.38 -15.89 6.52
CA SER A 26 -11.25 -14.88 5.89
C SER A 26 -10.39 -13.93 5.03
N ALA A 27 -9.86 -14.44 3.92
CA ALA A 27 -9.00 -13.69 3.00
C ALA A 27 -9.71 -12.45 2.42
N ASP A 28 -10.99 -12.57 2.11
CA ASP A 28 -11.80 -11.47 1.57
C ASP A 28 -11.83 -10.25 2.51
N ILE A 29 -11.91 -10.49 3.82
CA ILE A 29 -11.90 -9.42 4.82
C ILE A 29 -10.51 -8.75 4.86
N ALA A 30 -9.44 -9.52 4.74
CA ALA A 30 -8.09 -8.98 4.72
C ALA A 30 -7.86 -8.08 3.49
N ILE A 31 -8.24 -8.56 2.30
CA ILE A 31 -8.14 -7.79 1.05
C ILE A 31 -9.04 -6.55 1.10
N GLY A 32 -10.30 -6.73 1.53
CA GLY A 32 -11.27 -5.64 1.65
C GLY A 32 -10.81 -4.55 2.61
N ASN A 33 -10.16 -4.92 3.72
CA ASN A 33 -9.57 -3.97 4.67
C ASN A 33 -8.46 -3.13 4.02
N VAL A 34 -7.52 -3.75 3.30
CA VAL A 34 -6.43 -3.04 2.63
C VAL A 34 -6.95 -2.11 1.54
N VAL A 35 -7.80 -2.62 0.65
CA VAL A 35 -8.36 -1.83 -0.46
C VAL A 35 -9.28 -0.72 0.07
N GLY A 36 -10.14 -1.03 1.04
CA GLY A 36 -11.06 -0.09 1.65
C GLY A 36 -10.35 1.03 2.39
N SER A 37 -9.34 0.73 3.17
CA SER A 37 -8.50 1.70 3.87
C SER A 37 -7.79 2.64 2.90
N ASN A 38 -7.16 2.12 1.86
CA ASN A 38 -6.50 2.92 0.83
C ASN A 38 -7.49 3.82 0.08
N THR A 39 -8.65 3.30 -0.28
CA THR A 39 -9.71 4.05 -0.96
C THR A 39 -10.24 5.18 -0.07
N PHE A 40 -10.51 4.87 1.20
CA PHE A 40 -10.97 5.86 2.17
C PHE A 40 -9.93 6.96 2.39
N ASN A 41 -8.66 6.59 2.59
CA ASN A 41 -7.58 7.56 2.79
C ASN A 41 -7.40 8.47 1.56
N THR A 42 -7.46 7.91 0.36
CA THR A 42 -7.25 8.68 -0.87
C THR A 42 -8.46 9.57 -1.19
N LEU A 43 -9.68 9.05 -1.15
CA LEU A 43 -10.86 9.77 -1.59
C LEU A 43 -11.44 10.66 -0.48
N MET A 44 -11.60 10.10 0.73
CA MET A 44 -12.26 10.82 1.81
C MET A 44 -11.32 11.81 2.49
N ILE A 45 -10.14 11.38 2.92
CA ILE A 45 -9.23 12.26 3.67
C ILE A 45 -8.66 13.34 2.75
N VAL A 46 -8.14 12.98 1.58
CA VAL A 46 -7.60 13.96 0.63
C VAL A 46 -8.70 14.88 0.13
N GLY A 47 -9.87 14.32 -0.23
CA GLY A 47 -11.02 15.11 -0.68
C GLY A 47 -11.47 16.14 0.36
N CYS A 48 -11.67 15.73 1.61
CA CYS A 48 -12.01 16.65 2.69
C CYS A 48 -10.92 17.69 2.94
N THR A 49 -9.66 17.30 2.93
CA THR A 49 -8.56 18.25 3.16
C THR A 49 -8.53 19.34 2.11
N VAL A 50 -8.70 18.99 0.82
CA VAL A 50 -8.71 19.97 -0.28
C VAL A 50 -9.87 20.96 -0.19
N LEU A 51 -11.02 20.55 0.37
CA LEU A 51 -12.16 21.45 0.59
C LEU A 51 -11.85 22.57 1.59
N PHE A 52 -10.99 22.31 2.57
CA PHE A 52 -10.64 23.30 3.61
C PHE A 52 -9.35 24.06 3.32
N ALA A 53 -8.39 23.42 2.63
CA ALA A 53 -7.10 24.02 2.31
C ALA A 53 -6.51 23.45 1.02
N PRO A 54 -5.95 24.28 0.13
CA PRO A 54 -5.29 23.79 -1.07
C PRO A 54 -4.03 23.00 -0.70
N ILE A 55 -3.88 21.81 -1.28
CA ILE A 55 -2.69 20.97 -1.09
C ILE A 55 -1.70 21.26 -2.20
N ALA A 56 -0.49 21.71 -1.84
CA ALA A 56 0.59 21.86 -2.80
C ALA A 56 1.23 20.51 -3.11
N ILE A 57 1.06 20.03 -4.35
CA ILE A 57 1.66 18.77 -4.80
C ILE A 57 3.07 19.07 -5.34
N THR A 58 4.07 18.44 -4.74
CA THR A 58 5.45 18.59 -5.19
C THR A 58 5.74 17.77 -6.44
N ARG A 59 6.74 18.19 -7.22
CA ARG A 59 7.18 17.42 -8.40
C ARG A 59 7.70 16.02 -8.04
N ASN A 60 8.21 15.85 -6.84
CA ASN A 60 8.69 14.56 -6.35
C ASN A 60 7.52 13.60 -6.12
N THR A 61 6.46 14.08 -5.48
CA THR A 61 5.21 13.31 -5.28
C THR A 61 4.61 12.87 -6.61
N LEU A 62 4.52 13.76 -7.59
CA LEU A 62 4.00 13.43 -8.93
C LEU A 62 4.84 12.41 -9.68
N LYS A 63 6.18 12.47 -9.58
CA LYS A 63 7.07 11.65 -10.40
C LYS A 63 7.50 10.34 -9.74
N ARG A 64 7.41 10.23 -8.43
CA ARG A 64 7.84 9.05 -7.66
C ARG A 64 6.71 8.40 -6.88
N GLU A 65 6.06 9.14 -6.01
CA GLU A 65 5.08 8.58 -5.07
C GLU A 65 3.82 8.08 -5.78
N ILE A 66 3.24 8.88 -6.66
CA ILE A 66 2.03 8.49 -7.40
C ILE A 66 2.27 7.29 -8.32
N PRO A 67 3.31 7.25 -9.18
CA PRO A 67 3.58 6.06 -9.99
C PRO A 67 3.84 4.81 -9.16
N LEU A 68 4.49 4.94 -8.01
CA LEU A 68 4.73 3.85 -7.11
C LEU A 68 3.42 3.31 -6.49
N CYS A 69 2.51 4.19 -6.05
CA CYS A 69 1.19 3.80 -5.55
C CYS A 69 0.36 3.08 -6.62
N ILE A 70 0.41 3.56 -7.86
CA ILE A 70 -0.27 2.91 -8.99
C ILE A 70 0.34 1.52 -9.22
N LEU A 71 1.67 1.40 -9.25
CA LEU A 71 2.35 0.13 -9.46
C LEU A 71 2.01 -0.89 -8.35
N SER A 72 1.99 -0.47 -7.08
CA SER A 72 1.62 -1.34 -5.96
C SER A 72 0.16 -1.79 -6.04
N SER A 73 -0.74 -0.93 -6.48
CA SER A 73 -2.15 -1.26 -6.70
C SER A 73 -2.33 -2.27 -7.83
N PHE A 74 -1.58 -2.13 -8.92
CA PHE A 74 -1.55 -3.11 -10.00
C PHE A 74 -0.97 -4.45 -9.56
N ALA A 75 0.11 -4.45 -8.78
CA ALA A 75 0.70 -5.67 -8.24
C ALA A 75 -0.32 -6.41 -7.35
N LEU A 76 -1.03 -5.69 -6.47
CA LEU A 76 -2.08 -6.27 -5.65
C LEU A 76 -3.23 -6.84 -6.50
N LEU A 77 -3.65 -6.11 -7.55
CA LEU A 77 -4.71 -6.55 -8.46
C LEU A 77 -4.32 -7.85 -9.19
N ILE A 78 -3.08 -7.95 -9.64
CA ILE A 78 -2.55 -9.15 -10.29
C ILE A 78 -2.55 -10.32 -9.30
N CYS A 79 -2.00 -10.15 -8.11
CA CYS A 79 -1.95 -11.18 -7.08
C CYS A 79 -3.35 -11.61 -6.59
N ALA A 80 -4.33 -10.72 -6.62
CA ALA A 80 -5.70 -11.04 -6.22
C ALA A 80 -6.52 -11.72 -7.34
N ASN A 81 -5.97 -11.83 -8.55
CA ASN A 81 -6.69 -12.32 -9.73
C ASN A 81 -6.04 -13.58 -10.32
N ASP A 82 -5.80 -14.58 -9.47
CA ASP A 82 -5.12 -15.83 -9.82
C ASP A 82 -5.84 -16.65 -10.92
N VAL A 83 -7.16 -16.53 -11.01
CA VAL A 83 -7.94 -17.20 -12.08
C VAL A 83 -7.52 -16.73 -13.46
N LEU A 84 -7.06 -15.49 -13.60
CA LEU A 84 -6.60 -14.93 -14.88
C LEU A 84 -5.21 -15.44 -15.27
N LEU A 85 -4.38 -15.81 -14.29
CA LEU A 85 -2.97 -16.15 -14.47
C LEU A 85 -2.69 -17.66 -14.39
N ASP A 86 -3.40 -18.40 -13.57
CA ASP A 86 -3.05 -19.81 -13.26
C ASP A 86 -4.21 -20.80 -13.36
N SER A 87 -5.39 -20.43 -13.87
CA SER A 87 -6.54 -21.33 -14.02
C SER A 87 -6.90 -22.14 -12.76
N SER A 88 -6.39 -21.78 -11.61
CA SER A 88 -6.77 -22.33 -10.31
C SER A 88 -8.15 -21.81 -9.95
N GLY A 89 -9.07 -22.68 -9.60
CA GLY A 89 -10.50 -22.35 -9.46
C GLY A 89 -10.88 -21.41 -8.31
N GLU A 90 -9.93 -20.82 -7.58
CA GLU A 90 -10.17 -19.91 -6.46
C GLU A 90 -9.24 -18.70 -6.51
N ASN A 91 -9.83 -17.51 -6.43
CA ASN A 91 -9.12 -16.22 -6.35
C ASN A 91 -8.63 -15.96 -4.91
N ILE A 92 -7.66 -16.73 -4.45
CA ILE A 92 -7.09 -16.55 -3.11
C ILE A 92 -5.59 -16.28 -3.25
N PRO A 93 -5.08 -15.14 -2.74
CA PRO A 93 -3.65 -14.86 -2.75
C PRO A 93 -2.85 -15.98 -2.09
N SER A 94 -1.87 -16.49 -2.80
CA SER A 94 -1.02 -17.58 -2.35
C SER A 94 0.20 -17.05 -1.55
N ILE A 95 0.97 -17.98 -0.96
CA ILE A 95 2.22 -17.62 -0.25
C ILE A 95 3.22 -16.96 -1.21
N THR A 96 3.23 -17.36 -2.47
CA THR A 96 4.06 -16.76 -3.53
C THR A 96 3.71 -15.30 -3.77
N ASP A 97 2.43 -14.96 -3.79
CA ASP A 97 1.95 -13.59 -3.96
C ASP A 97 2.33 -12.73 -2.76
N GLY A 98 2.21 -13.28 -1.56
CA GLY A 98 2.65 -12.64 -0.32
C GLY A 98 4.15 -12.33 -0.34
N LEU A 99 4.99 -13.27 -0.78
CA LEU A 99 6.43 -13.07 -0.94
C LEU A 99 6.74 -12.00 -1.99
N LEU A 100 6.04 -12.01 -3.11
CA LEU A 100 6.20 -11.02 -4.17
C LEU A 100 5.83 -9.61 -3.69
N LEU A 101 4.72 -9.47 -2.97
CA LEU A 101 4.33 -8.19 -2.37
C LEU A 101 5.33 -7.70 -1.32
N LEU A 102 5.90 -8.60 -0.49
CA LEU A 102 6.95 -8.25 0.46
C LEU A 102 8.25 -7.83 -0.25
N CYS A 103 8.62 -8.47 -1.35
CA CYS A 103 9.76 -8.03 -2.17
C CYS A 103 9.51 -6.63 -2.75
N PHE A 104 8.32 -6.38 -3.28
CA PHE A 104 7.94 -5.04 -3.72
C PHE A 104 8.04 -4.02 -2.58
N PHE A 105 7.51 -4.33 -1.40
CA PHE A 105 7.60 -3.45 -0.23
C PHE A 105 9.05 -3.12 0.12
N THR A 106 9.95 -4.10 0.10
CA THR A 106 11.39 -3.89 0.38
C THR A 106 12.02 -2.96 -0.64
N ILE A 107 11.78 -3.19 -1.94
CA ILE A 107 12.28 -2.35 -3.04
C ILE A 107 11.74 -0.91 -2.90
N PHE A 108 10.46 -0.76 -2.59
CA PHE A 108 9.84 0.54 -2.35
C PHE A 108 10.46 1.28 -1.18
N SER A 109 10.65 0.58 -0.08
CA SER A 109 11.28 1.09 1.13
C SER A 109 12.67 1.64 0.84
N GLU A 110 13.50 0.88 0.14
CA GLU A 110 14.85 1.31 -0.28
C GLU A 110 14.80 2.54 -1.20
N LEU A 111 13.95 2.54 -2.21
CA LEU A 111 13.81 3.66 -3.14
C LEU A 111 13.33 4.96 -2.45
N TYR A 112 12.59 4.82 -1.35
CA TYR A 112 12.09 5.97 -0.59
C TYR A 112 13.14 6.49 0.42
N PHE A 113 13.88 5.60 1.09
CA PHE A 113 14.85 5.98 2.12
C PHE A 113 16.20 6.45 1.55
N LEU A 114 16.67 5.91 0.44
CA LEU A 114 17.93 6.29 -0.19
C LEU A 114 18.06 7.80 -0.50
N PRO A 115 17.07 8.49 -1.10
CA PRO A 115 17.17 9.92 -1.34
C PRO A 115 17.04 10.78 -0.07
N LEU A 116 16.39 10.28 0.98
CA LEU A 116 16.30 10.99 2.27
C LEU A 116 17.65 10.99 3.00
N GLN A 117 18.40 9.89 2.91
CA GLN A 117 19.74 9.81 3.46
C GLN A 117 20.72 10.76 2.76
N LYS A 118 20.67 10.82 1.42
CA LYS A 118 21.51 11.75 0.63
C LYS A 118 21.18 13.23 0.85
N GLY A 119 19.95 13.56 1.22
CA GLY A 119 19.52 14.92 1.54
C GLY A 119 19.90 15.40 2.93
N MET A 120 20.34 14.52 3.82
CA MET A 120 20.81 14.85 5.18
C MET A 120 22.34 14.99 5.29
N GLU A 121 23.08 14.67 4.24
CA GLU A 121 24.56 14.77 4.20
C GLU A 121 25.07 16.06 3.50
N VAL A 122 24.16 17.02 3.22
CA VAL A 122 24.53 18.32 2.61
C VAL A 122 24.28 19.46 3.58
#